data_ddcfa7d99fc29a5afadf7f64a3dcc45f
#
_entry.id   ddcfa7d99fc29a5afadf7f64a3dcc45f
#
_cell.length_a   1.000
_cell.length_b   1.000
_cell.length_c   1.000
_cell.angle_alpha   90.00
_cell.angle_beta   90.00
_cell.angle_gamma   90.00
#
_symmetry.space_group_name_H-M   'P 1'
#
loop_
_entity.id
_entity.type
_entity.pdbx_description
1 polymer ?
#
loop_
_entity_poly.entity_id
_entity_poly.type
_entity_poly.pdbx_seq_one_letter_code
_entity_poly.pdbx_strand_id
1 'polypeptide(L)'
;MKPKKFLLLLVVSFLLLNLIGCEAFTRKFTRKSKKSDAPVEMVLTPEEYKGPNMTKEEIYRQSYLYWGSWQDELINALSQKSSLKKKIDCAQEALKHLVNMKMMLVTEAQKNFDLEIARFNDLLANLKSDVYGANDSRNLQAAERIKSRVHKNFIYPKIRNYLK
;
A
#
# COMPACT_ATOMS: atom_id res chain seq x y z
N MET A 1 -37.72 -53.38 -40.94
CA MET A 1 -37.52 -52.87 -39.54
C MET A 1 -38.44 -51.64 -39.34
N LYS A 2 -39.14 -51.57 -38.18
CA LYS A 2 -40.05 -50.41 -37.93
C LYS A 2 -39.20 -49.15 -37.80
N PRO A 3 -39.53 -48.04 -38.44
CA PRO A 3 -38.70 -46.82 -38.47
C PRO A 3 -38.30 -46.28 -37.10
N LYS A 4 -39.15 -46.50 -36.09
CA LYS A 4 -38.85 -46.13 -34.70
C LYS A 4 -37.65 -46.84 -34.06
N LYS A 5 -37.42 -48.13 -34.44
CA LYS A 5 -36.27 -48.91 -33.94
C LYS A 5 -34.95 -48.44 -34.59
N PHE A 6 -35.02 -48.04 -35.84
CA PHE A 6 -33.86 -47.52 -36.54
C PHE A 6 -33.41 -46.13 -35.99
N LEU A 7 -34.37 -45.26 -35.69
CA LEU A 7 -34.12 -43.99 -35.07
C LEU A 7 -33.50 -44.13 -33.67
N LEU A 8 -34.01 -45.07 -32.87
CA LEU A 8 -33.48 -45.33 -31.54
C LEU A 8 -32.01 -45.83 -31.58
N LEU A 9 -31.70 -46.72 -32.55
CA LEU A 9 -30.32 -47.23 -32.74
C LEU A 9 -29.37 -46.08 -33.16
N LEU A 10 -29.82 -45.15 -33.94
CA LEU A 10 -29.02 -43.99 -34.39
C LEU A 10 -28.70 -43.03 -33.22
N VAL A 11 -29.69 -42.80 -32.35
CA VAL A 11 -29.52 -41.97 -31.15
C VAL A 11 -28.57 -42.61 -30.14
N VAL A 12 -28.70 -43.94 -29.90
CA VAL A 12 -27.80 -44.66 -29.00
C VAL A 12 -26.36 -44.70 -29.53
N SER A 13 -26.18 -44.88 -30.86
CA SER A 13 -24.86 -44.83 -31.49
C SER A 13 -24.21 -43.44 -31.36
N PHE A 14 -24.99 -42.39 -31.53
CA PHE A 14 -24.48 -41.01 -31.36
C PHE A 14 -24.08 -40.68 -29.93
N LEU A 15 -24.85 -41.20 -28.94
CA LEU A 15 -24.53 -41.07 -27.51
C LEU A 15 -23.22 -41.84 -27.14
N LEU A 16 -23.04 -43.03 -27.70
CA LEU A 16 -21.82 -43.81 -27.44
C LEU A 16 -20.55 -43.15 -28.05
N LEU A 17 -20.66 -42.52 -29.20
CA LEU A 17 -19.56 -41.76 -29.82
C LEU A 17 -19.10 -40.57 -28.99
N ASN A 18 -20.02 -39.93 -28.26
CA ASN A 18 -19.67 -38.82 -27.36
C ASN A 18 -18.90 -39.27 -26.10
N LEU A 19 -19.08 -40.50 -25.64
CA LEU A 19 -18.40 -41.04 -24.47
C LEU A 19 -16.91 -41.38 -24.75
N ILE A 20 -16.56 -41.71 -26.00
CA ILE A 20 -15.20 -42.06 -26.38
C ILE A 20 -14.30 -40.81 -26.53
N GLY A 21 -14.91 -39.64 -26.75
CA GLY A 21 -14.17 -38.38 -26.94
C GLY A 21 -13.55 -37.77 -25.67
N CYS A 22 -14.02 -38.15 -24.49
CA CYS A 22 -13.57 -37.53 -23.23
C CYS A 22 -12.15 -37.91 -22.83
N GLU A 23 -11.69 -39.13 -23.17
CA GLU A 23 -10.35 -39.60 -22.77
C GLU A 23 -9.22 -38.95 -23.56
N ALA A 24 -9.46 -38.61 -24.83
CA ALA A 24 -8.48 -37.90 -25.64
C ALA A 24 -8.36 -36.42 -25.23
N PHE A 25 -9.44 -35.84 -24.72
CA PHE A 25 -9.46 -34.46 -24.25
C PHE A 25 -8.73 -34.33 -22.89
N THR A 26 -8.95 -35.22 -21.96
CA THR A 26 -8.26 -35.22 -20.67
C THR A 26 -6.76 -35.46 -20.80
N ARG A 27 -6.32 -36.32 -21.73
CA ARG A 27 -4.89 -36.55 -22.01
C ARG A 27 -4.15 -35.29 -22.50
N LYS A 28 -4.84 -34.39 -23.18
CA LYS A 28 -4.22 -33.17 -23.74
C LYS A 28 -4.01 -32.10 -22.68
N PHE A 29 -4.77 -32.14 -21.60
CA PHE A 29 -4.72 -31.15 -20.51
C PHE A 29 -4.11 -31.66 -19.20
N THR A 30 -3.94 -32.97 -19.04
CA THR A 30 -3.15 -33.51 -17.93
C THR A 30 -1.68 -33.42 -18.26
N ARG A 31 -1.02 -32.42 -17.74
CA ARG A 31 0.43 -32.29 -17.77
C ARG A 31 1.02 -33.53 -17.08
N LYS A 32 1.61 -34.45 -17.86
CA LYS A 32 2.41 -35.54 -17.27
C LYS A 32 3.46 -34.88 -16.39
N SER A 33 3.46 -35.14 -15.10
CA SER A 33 4.58 -34.79 -14.25
C SER A 33 5.81 -35.47 -14.86
N LYS A 34 6.70 -34.69 -15.45
CA LYS A 34 8.04 -35.16 -15.77
C LYS A 34 8.62 -35.58 -14.43
N LYS A 35 8.80 -36.89 -14.17
CA LYS A 35 9.80 -37.32 -13.22
C LYS A 35 11.10 -36.74 -13.75
N SER A 36 11.53 -35.65 -13.17
CA SER A 36 12.78 -35.02 -13.54
C SER A 36 13.88 -35.78 -12.83
N ASP A 37 14.66 -36.56 -13.56
CA ASP A 37 16.08 -36.80 -13.22
C ASP A 37 16.88 -35.48 -13.44
N ALA A 38 16.20 -34.31 -13.39
CA ALA A 38 16.86 -33.03 -13.42
C ALA A 38 17.67 -32.92 -12.11
N PRO A 39 18.94 -32.55 -12.18
CA PRO A 39 19.72 -32.25 -10.97
C PRO A 39 18.90 -31.25 -10.14
N VAL A 40 18.85 -31.51 -8.82
CA VAL A 40 18.14 -30.66 -7.87
C VAL A 40 18.62 -29.22 -8.14
N GLU A 41 17.75 -28.45 -8.78
CA GLU A 41 18.01 -27.03 -9.00
C GLU A 41 18.20 -26.42 -7.62
N MET A 42 19.43 -25.99 -7.33
CA MET A 42 19.70 -25.32 -6.07
C MET A 42 18.78 -24.10 -6.04
N VAL A 43 17.67 -24.20 -5.31
CA VAL A 43 16.84 -23.05 -4.99
C VAL A 43 17.70 -22.19 -4.08
N LEU A 44 18.34 -21.17 -4.68
CA LEU A 44 18.95 -20.10 -3.91
C LEU A 44 17.82 -19.54 -3.05
N THR A 45 17.85 -19.84 -1.75
CA THR A 45 16.98 -19.15 -0.81
C THR A 45 17.27 -17.68 -0.95
N PRO A 46 16.27 -16.85 -1.29
CA PRO A 46 16.50 -15.42 -1.42
C PRO A 46 17.14 -14.91 -0.13
N GLU A 47 18.34 -14.36 -0.20
CA GLU A 47 18.89 -13.65 0.95
C GLU A 47 17.92 -12.53 1.30
N GLU A 48 17.53 -12.49 2.57
CA GLU A 48 16.64 -11.44 3.07
C GLU A 48 17.35 -10.10 2.90
N TYR A 49 16.86 -9.28 1.97
CA TYR A 49 17.44 -7.97 1.70
C TYR A 49 17.30 -7.10 2.95
N LYS A 50 18.39 -6.91 3.67
CA LYS A 50 18.44 -6.10 4.90
C LYS A 50 18.28 -4.60 4.66
N GLY A 51 18.00 -4.19 3.43
CA GLY A 51 17.95 -2.79 3.05
C GLY A 51 19.34 -2.12 3.03
N PRO A 52 19.44 -0.91 2.51
CA PRO A 52 20.69 -0.15 2.58
C PRO A 52 21.01 0.21 4.03
N ASN A 53 22.28 0.10 4.43
CA ASN A 53 22.75 0.63 5.70
C ASN A 53 22.72 2.17 5.63
N MET A 54 21.59 2.75 6.03
CA MET A 54 21.42 4.20 6.03
C MET A 54 21.91 4.81 7.34
N THR A 55 22.58 5.92 7.24
CA THR A 55 22.95 6.76 8.40
C THR A 55 21.68 7.38 9.02
N LYS A 56 21.75 7.78 10.28
CA LYS A 56 20.63 8.47 10.95
C LYS A 56 20.21 9.74 10.22
N GLU A 57 21.17 10.44 9.65
CA GLU A 57 20.92 11.60 8.79
C GLU A 57 20.09 11.24 7.57
N GLU A 58 20.49 10.20 6.84
CA GLU A 58 19.78 9.75 5.64
C GLU A 58 18.37 9.31 5.97
N ILE A 59 18.19 8.56 7.07
CA ILE A 59 16.87 8.11 7.53
C ILE A 59 15.98 9.32 7.90
N TYR A 60 16.55 10.34 8.57
CA TYR A 60 15.81 11.55 8.90
C TYR A 60 15.40 12.31 7.64
N ARG A 61 16.33 12.52 6.70
CA ARG A 61 16.06 13.20 5.43
C ARG A 61 15.01 12.44 4.59
N GLN A 62 15.09 11.13 4.57
CA GLN A 62 14.12 10.29 3.89
C GLN A 62 12.72 10.41 4.53
N SER A 63 12.64 10.32 5.86
CA SER A 63 11.37 10.49 6.59
C SER A 63 10.77 11.87 6.37
N TYR A 64 11.61 12.92 6.34
CA TYR A 64 11.18 14.28 6.04
C TYR A 64 10.62 14.41 4.61
N LEU A 65 11.28 13.80 3.63
CA LEU A 65 10.83 13.80 2.24
C LEU A 65 9.47 13.09 2.10
N TYR A 66 9.32 11.91 2.69
CA TYR A 66 8.07 11.16 2.67
C TYR A 66 6.94 11.90 3.40
N TRP A 67 7.25 12.48 4.58
CA TRP A 67 6.31 13.34 5.25
C TRP A 67 5.81 14.48 4.33
N GLY A 68 6.74 15.18 3.68
CA GLY A 68 6.43 16.27 2.77
C GLY A 68 5.52 15.83 1.63
N SER A 69 5.83 14.71 0.99
CA SER A 69 5.02 14.17 -0.10
C SER A 69 3.59 13.82 0.34
N TRP A 70 3.43 13.14 1.49
CA TRP A 70 2.11 12.81 2.01
C TRP A 70 1.34 14.04 2.50
N GLN A 71 2.04 15.03 3.05
CA GLN A 71 1.44 16.31 3.45
C GLN A 71 0.92 17.09 2.25
N ASP A 72 1.66 17.11 1.14
CA ASP A 72 1.25 17.74 -0.10
C ASP A 72 0.05 17.03 -0.72
N GLU A 73 0.05 15.70 -0.69
CA GLU A 73 -1.08 14.91 -1.17
C GLU A 73 -2.33 15.13 -0.31
N LEU A 74 -2.19 15.29 1.01
CA LEU A 74 -3.30 15.67 1.89
C LEU A 74 -3.87 17.05 1.54
N ILE A 75 -3.01 18.04 1.34
CA ILE A 75 -3.40 19.39 0.95
C ILE A 75 -4.15 19.37 -0.40
N ASN A 76 -3.62 18.61 -1.36
CA ASN A 76 -4.28 18.42 -2.66
C ASN A 76 -5.63 17.72 -2.52
N ALA A 77 -5.71 16.66 -1.71
CA ALA A 77 -6.94 15.91 -1.48
C ALA A 77 -8.03 16.78 -0.83
N LEU A 78 -7.66 17.67 0.08
CA LEU A 78 -8.57 18.64 0.71
C LEU A 78 -9.02 19.71 -0.28
N SER A 79 -8.10 20.29 -1.04
CA SER A 79 -8.39 21.31 -2.05
C SER A 79 -9.33 20.79 -3.14
N GLN A 80 -9.12 19.57 -3.61
CA GLN A 80 -9.91 18.92 -4.66
C GLN A 80 -11.17 18.23 -4.14
N LYS A 81 -11.48 18.32 -2.84
CA LYS A 81 -12.60 17.64 -2.19
C LYS A 81 -12.62 16.12 -2.49
N SER A 82 -11.46 15.50 -2.44
CA SER A 82 -11.32 14.06 -2.65
C SER A 82 -12.09 13.24 -1.60
N SER A 83 -12.16 11.92 -1.79
CA SER A 83 -12.87 11.04 -0.85
C SER A 83 -12.31 11.15 0.57
N LEU A 84 -13.18 10.98 1.58
CA LEU A 84 -12.79 10.98 2.99
C LEU A 84 -11.68 9.95 3.27
N LYS A 85 -11.79 8.76 2.68
CA LYS A 85 -10.77 7.72 2.81
C LYS A 85 -9.39 8.22 2.37
N LYS A 86 -9.29 8.84 1.18
CA LYS A 86 -8.02 9.39 0.67
C LYS A 86 -7.44 10.42 1.63
N LYS A 87 -8.24 11.36 2.15
CA LYS A 87 -7.81 12.38 3.11
C LYS A 87 -7.24 11.76 4.39
N ILE A 88 -7.93 10.74 4.92
CA ILE A 88 -7.50 10.03 6.14
C ILE A 88 -6.22 9.25 5.88
N ASP A 89 -6.12 8.50 4.79
CA ASP A 89 -4.94 7.70 4.44
C ASP A 89 -3.69 8.60 4.30
N CYS A 90 -3.81 9.72 3.57
CA CYS A 90 -2.72 10.69 3.43
C CYS A 90 -2.29 11.28 4.79
N ALA A 91 -3.27 11.64 5.64
CA ALA A 91 -2.97 12.19 6.97
C ALA A 91 -2.29 11.16 7.87
N GLN A 92 -2.71 9.89 7.83
CA GLN A 92 -2.10 8.83 8.63
C GLN A 92 -0.65 8.55 8.22
N GLU A 93 -0.37 8.49 6.92
CA GLU A 93 1.01 8.27 6.43
C GLU A 93 1.90 9.49 6.74
N ALA A 94 1.40 10.73 6.56
CA ALA A 94 2.14 11.91 6.96
C ALA A 94 2.47 11.91 8.46
N LEU A 95 1.50 11.58 9.33
CA LEU A 95 1.71 11.49 10.77
C LEU A 95 2.75 10.43 11.15
N LYS A 96 2.71 9.27 10.51
CA LYS A 96 3.68 8.19 10.73
C LYS A 96 5.12 8.65 10.47
N HIS A 97 5.35 9.34 9.35
CA HIS A 97 6.67 9.87 9.05
C HIS A 97 7.10 10.99 9.99
N LEU A 98 6.15 11.81 10.46
CA LEU A 98 6.42 12.84 11.48
C LEU A 98 6.87 12.21 12.81
N VAL A 99 6.23 11.12 13.23
CA VAL A 99 6.60 10.35 14.42
C VAL A 99 7.99 9.71 14.25
N ASN A 100 8.28 9.16 13.07
CA ASN A 100 9.60 8.60 12.76
C ASN A 100 10.70 9.64 12.89
N MET A 101 10.49 10.86 12.35
CA MET A 101 11.43 11.96 12.50
C MET A 101 11.66 12.32 13.96
N LYS A 102 10.60 12.41 14.77
CA LYS A 102 10.71 12.67 16.21
C LYS A 102 11.58 11.65 16.92
N MET A 103 11.39 10.36 16.64
CA MET A 103 12.15 9.29 17.31
C MET A 103 13.66 9.36 17.11
N MET A 104 14.13 10.04 16.05
CA MET A 104 15.56 10.21 15.77
C MET A 104 16.20 11.38 16.52
N LEU A 105 15.42 12.18 17.22
CA LEU A 105 15.90 13.37 17.92
C LEU A 105 16.12 13.10 19.40
N VAL A 106 17.03 13.86 20.00
CA VAL A 106 17.23 13.89 21.46
C VAL A 106 15.96 14.43 22.16
N THR A 107 15.76 14.06 23.42
CA THR A 107 14.52 14.33 24.19
C THR A 107 14.13 15.81 24.21
N GLU A 108 15.13 16.71 24.28
CA GLU A 108 14.87 18.15 24.27
C GLU A 108 14.21 18.63 22.98
N ALA A 109 14.74 18.19 21.85
CA ALA A 109 14.18 18.54 20.53
C ALA A 109 12.82 17.85 20.28
N GLN A 110 12.57 16.69 20.89
CA GLN A 110 11.29 15.97 20.78
C GLN A 110 10.12 16.78 21.31
N LYS A 111 10.29 17.58 22.38
CA LYS A 111 9.21 18.40 22.98
C LYS A 111 8.58 19.35 21.96
N ASN A 112 9.39 19.94 21.09
CA ASN A 112 8.87 20.84 20.04
C ASN A 112 8.11 20.06 18.96
N PHE A 113 8.54 18.82 18.65
CA PHE A 113 7.83 17.93 17.75
C PHE A 113 6.49 17.49 18.31
N ASP A 114 6.38 17.26 19.63
CA ASP A 114 5.14 16.84 20.28
C ASP A 114 4.00 17.82 20.05
N LEU A 115 4.30 19.12 20.01
CA LEU A 115 3.30 20.15 19.68
C LEU A 115 2.76 20.00 18.25
N GLU A 116 3.62 19.71 17.29
CA GLU A 116 3.16 19.52 15.91
C GLU A 116 2.43 18.19 15.71
N ILE A 117 2.88 17.13 16.39
CA ILE A 117 2.18 15.83 16.40
C ILE A 117 0.78 15.97 17.04
N ALA A 118 0.64 16.72 18.15
CA ALA A 118 -0.65 16.99 18.75
C ALA A 118 -1.60 17.70 17.77
N ARG A 119 -1.11 18.79 17.12
CA ARG A 119 -1.89 19.52 16.11
C ARG A 119 -2.28 18.63 14.92
N PHE A 120 -1.41 17.70 14.56
CA PHE A 120 -1.69 16.75 13.48
C PHE A 120 -2.75 15.72 13.88
N ASN A 121 -2.70 15.25 15.13
CA ASN A 121 -3.73 14.36 15.67
C ASN A 121 -5.10 15.06 15.72
N ASP A 122 -5.15 16.34 16.10
CA ASP A 122 -6.38 17.15 16.07
C ASP A 122 -6.93 17.27 14.64
N LEU A 123 -6.05 17.52 13.66
CA LEU A 123 -6.45 17.53 12.25
C LEU A 123 -7.02 16.17 11.82
N LEU A 124 -6.35 15.07 12.16
CA LEU A 124 -6.79 13.72 11.81
C LEU A 124 -8.15 13.38 12.49
N ALA A 125 -8.35 13.80 13.74
CA ALA A 125 -9.64 13.64 14.44
C ALA A 125 -10.75 14.43 13.73
N ASN A 126 -10.48 15.68 13.35
CA ASN A 126 -11.42 16.51 12.59
C ASN A 126 -11.76 15.90 11.24
N LEU A 127 -10.78 15.36 10.50
CA LEU A 127 -11.03 14.65 9.24
C LEU A 127 -11.95 13.44 9.43
N LYS A 128 -11.69 12.62 10.45
CA LYS A 128 -12.50 11.43 10.73
C LYS A 128 -13.94 11.76 11.10
N SER A 129 -14.18 12.90 11.75
CA SER A 129 -15.53 13.34 12.12
C SER A 129 -16.27 14.04 10.99
N ASP A 130 -15.57 14.55 9.98
CA ASP A 130 -16.15 15.32 8.88
C ASP A 130 -16.51 14.43 7.68
N VAL A 131 -17.48 13.55 7.86
CA VAL A 131 -17.89 12.55 6.86
C VAL A 131 -18.32 13.19 5.53
N TYR A 132 -18.89 14.38 5.57
CA TYR A 132 -19.42 15.08 4.39
C TYR A 132 -18.48 16.14 3.81
N GLY A 133 -17.32 16.36 4.40
CA GLY A 133 -16.35 17.36 3.93
C GLY A 133 -16.78 18.81 4.12
N ALA A 134 -17.68 19.07 5.08
CA ALA A 134 -18.16 20.41 5.40
C ALA A 134 -17.04 21.33 5.91
N ASN A 135 -16.01 20.77 6.52
CA ASN A 135 -14.88 21.51 7.10
C ASN A 135 -13.59 21.43 6.26
N ASP A 136 -13.66 20.99 5.00
CA ASP A 136 -12.48 20.83 4.14
C ASP A 136 -11.61 22.08 4.08
N SER A 137 -12.21 23.27 3.94
CA SER A 137 -11.45 24.53 3.92
C SER A 137 -10.71 24.81 5.22
N ARG A 138 -11.30 24.50 6.37
CA ARG A 138 -10.67 24.65 7.69
C ARG A 138 -9.54 23.62 7.87
N ASN A 139 -9.78 22.40 7.47
CA ASN A 139 -8.80 21.32 7.51
C ASN A 139 -7.63 21.59 6.57
N LEU A 140 -7.87 22.15 5.39
CA LEU A 140 -6.84 22.60 4.44
C LEU A 140 -5.92 23.65 5.08
N GLN A 141 -6.49 24.71 5.66
CA GLN A 141 -5.69 25.72 6.36
C GLN A 141 -4.89 25.16 7.54
N ALA A 142 -5.44 24.18 8.27
CA ALA A 142 -4.73 23.51 9.35
C ALA A 142 -3.54 22.70 8.80
N ALA A 143 -3.74 21.94 7.71
CA ALA A 143 -2.70 21.18 7.05
C ALA A 143 -1.56 22.09 6.53
N GLU A 144 -1.88 23.20 5.87
CA GLU A 144 -0.89 24.17 5.38
C GLU A 144 -0.09 24.82 6.52
N ARG A 145 -0.75 25.14 7.63
CA ARG A 145 -0.08 25.69 8.82
C ARG A 145 0.88 24.66 9.43
N ILE A 146 0.50 23.41 9.52
CA ILE A 146 1.39 22.33 9.99
C ILE A 146 2.60 22.22 9.05
N LYS A 147 2.37 22.15 7.74
CA LYS A 147 3.45 22.08 6.74
C LYS A 147 4.45 23.24 6.92
N SER A 148 3.95 24.47 7.00
CA SER A 148 4.80 25.65 7.16
C SER A 148 5.65 25.58 8.45
N ARG A 149 5.06 25.19 9.58
CA ARG A 149 5.77 25.10 10.86
C ARG A 149 6.82 23.99 10.85
N VAL A 150 6.48 22.79 10.35
CA VAL A 150 7.43 21.69 10.26
C VAL A 150 8.58 22.05 9.33
N HIS A 151 8.29 22.64 8.17
CA HIS A 151 9.33 23.11 7.25
C HIS A 151 10.22 24.20 7.88
N LYS A 152 9.62 25.14 8.60
CA LYS A 152 10.38 26.23 9.25
C LYS A 152 11.29 25.70 10.36
N ASN A 153 10.86 24.72 11.16
CA ASN A 153 11.51 24.37 12.42
C ASN A 153 12.31 23.07 12.37
N PHE A 154 11.97 22.13 11.47
CA PHE A 154 12.47 20.75 11.50
C PHE A 154 13.17 20.32 10.21
N ILE A 155 13.55 21.29 9.35
CA ILE A 155 14.42 21.00 8.20
C ILE A 155 15.81 20.56 8.72
N TYR A 156 16.43 19.59 8.02
CA TYR A 156 17.68 18.97 8.45
C TYR A 156 18.77 19.96 8.96
N PRO A 157 19.10 21.07 8.28
CA PRO A 157 20.12 21.99 8.76
C PRO A 157 19.87 22.53 10.17
N LYS A 158 18.60 22.60 10.62
CA LYS A 158 18.24 23.09 11.96
C LYS A 158 18.29 22.03 13.03
N ILE A 159 18.07 20.77 12.66
CA ILE A 159 17.97 19.68 13.63
C ILE A 159 19.20 18.78 13.68
N ARG A 160 20.16 18.95 12.77
CA ARG A 160 21.33 18.07 12.64
C ARG A 160 22.10 17.85 13.96
N ASN A 161 22.17 18.88 14.80
CA ASN A 161 22.87 18.80 16.10
C ASN A 161 22.05 18.11 17.20
N TYR A 162 20.78 17.78 16.93
CA TYR A 162 19.86 17.13 17.85
C TYR A 162 19.57 15.67 17.45
N LEU A 163 20.24 15.12 16.44
CA LEU A 163 20.14 13.71 16.08
C LEU A 163 20.88 12.85 17.13
N LYS A 164 20.21 11.79 17.60
CA LYS A 164 20.77 10.84 18.58
C LYS A 164 21.33 9.58 17.95
#